data_81e830b443776740bdde750805becbb0
#
_entry.id   81e830b443776740bdde750805becbb0
#
_cell.length_a   1.000
_cell.length_b   1.000
_cell.length_c   1.000
_cell.angle_alpha   90.00
_cell.angle_beta   90.00
_cell.angle_gamma   90.00
#
_symmetry.space_group_name_H-M   'P 1'
#
loop_
_entity.id
_entity.type
_entity.pdbx_description
1 polymer ?
#
loop_
_entity_poly.entity_id
_entity_poly.type
_entity_poly.pdbx_seq_one_letter_code
_entity_poly.pdbx_strand_id
1 'polypeptide(L)'
;MKDWKNPNPNTIHPIEWYDKEIYVKPTIKNKNIIVWDFTYIADSEFESHVTHFYEWNNDKLIIGKFCQIWAWIEFIMNWANHQMNAVSTFPFYTLEWWEQTPPSMNDLPLKWDTVIWNDVWIGQNTTILPWIHIWNWAIIWANSVVSKDVEPYTIVAWNPIKVIRKRFDNELIELLEKFKWWDKSIDEINSLIPILTSSDLESVKNEIKKLLNS
;
A
#
# COMPACT_ATOMS: atom_id res chain seq x y z
N MET A 1 -16.53 27.76 10.26
CA MET A 1 -16.28 26.69 11.23
C MET A 1 -16.10 25.41 10.44
N LYS A 2 -14.98 24.71 10.57
CA LYS A 2 -14.72 23.46 9.82
C LYS A 2 -15.74 22.41 10.28
N ASP A 3 -16.47 21.79 9.38
CA ASP A 3 -17.34 20.66 9.70
C ASP A 3 -16.50 19.40 9.86
N TRP A 4 -15.99 19.19 11.07
CA TRP A 4 -15.13 18.08 11.43
C TRP A 4 -15.78 16.69 11.30
N LYS A 5 -17.08 16.65 11.03
CA LYS A 5 -17.88 15.42 10.97
C LYS A 5 -18.00 14.83 9.55
N ASN A 6 -17.56 15.57 8.53
CA ASN A 6 -17.70 15.16 7.13
C ASN A 6 -16.36 15.24 6.38
N PRO A 7 -15.40 14.37 6.67
CA PRO A 7 -14.18 14.29 5.89
C PRO A 7 -14.50 13.90 4.44
N ASN A 8 -13.83 14.55 3.47
CA ASN A 8 -14.07 14.30 2.05
C ASN A 8 -12.84 13.61 1.43
N PRO A 9 -12.94 12.35 0.99
CA PRO A 9 -11.82 11.62 0.40
C PRO A 9 -11.35 12.18 -0.96
N ASN A 10 -12.12 13.09 -1.56
CA ASN A 10 -11.77 13.74 -2.82
C ASN A 10 -11.06 15.11 -2.62
N THR A 11 -10.84 15.53 -1.38
CA THR A 11 -10.00 16.70 -1.08
C THR A 11 -8.54 16.34 -1.35
N ILE A 12 -7.81 17.14 -2.14
CA ILE A 12 -6.38 16.87 -2.39
C ILE A 12 -5.58 17.16 -1.12
N HIS A 13 -5.72 18.35 -0.54
CA HIS A 13 -4.99 18.76 0.66
C HIS A 13 -5.88 18.66 1.90
N PRO A 14 -5.81 17.55 2.67
CA PRO A 14 -6.67 17.35 3.83
C PRO A 14 -6.30 18.27 5.01
N ILE A 15 -5.08 18.79 5.04
CA ILE A 15 -4.58 19.73 6.05
C ILE A 15 -4.56 21.13 5.43
N GLU A 16 -5.43 22.03 5.91
CA GLU A 16 -5.73 23.33 5.29
C GLU A 16 -4.53 24.24 5.09
N TRP A 17 -3.52 24.14 5.94
CA TRP A 17 -2.32 25.00 5.97
C TRP A 17 -1.03 24.26 5.57
N TYR A 18 -1.16 23.02 5.09
CA TYR A 18 -0.03 22.15 4.76
C TYR A 18 -0.28 21.42 3.45
N ASP A 19 0.56 21.69 2.45
CA ASP A 19 0.41 21.19 1.08
C ASP A 19 1.32 20.00 0.75
N LYS A 20 2.16 19.55 1.71
CA LYS A 20 3.07 18.42 1.51
C LYS A 20 2.47 17.07 1.87
N GLU A 21 1.21 17.05 2.28
CA GLU A 21 0.43 15.83 2.44
C GLU A 21 -0.83 15.90 1.59
N ILE A 22 -1.04 14.88 0.78
CA ILE A 22 -2.19 14.79 -0.12
C ILE A 22 -2.95 13.47 0.09
N TYR A 23 -4.28 13.51 -0.07
CA TYR A 23 -5.02 12.29 -0.40
C TYR A 23 -4.68 11.86 -1.80
N VAL A 24 -4.25 10.60 -1.95
CA VAL A 24 -3.70 10.09 -3.22
C VAL A 24 -4.79 9.91 -4.28
N LYS A 25 -5.94 9.35 -3.92
CA LYS A 25 -7.03 9.01 -4.85
C LYS A 25 -7.39 10.14 -5.83
N PRO A 26 -7.63 11.38 -5.41
CA PRO A 26 -8.05 12.46 -6.34
C PRO A 26 -6.93 12.95 -7.27
N THR A 27 -5.68 12.53 -7.08
CA THR A 27 -4.52 12.97 -7.88
C THR A 27 -4.13 11.97 -8.96
N ILE A 28 -4.69 10.76 -8.95
CA ILE A 28 -4.34 9.68 -9.88
C ILE A 28 -4.84 9.97 -11.29
N LYS A 29 -3.96 9.85 -12.25
CA LYS A 29 -4.21 9.98 -13.70
C LYS A 29 -4.04 8.66 -14.44
N ASN A 30 -3.11 7.82 -14.00
CA ASN A 30 -2.84 6.53 -14.63
C ASN A 30 -3.95 5.52 -14.26
N LYS A 31 -4.64 4.98 -15.28
CA LYS A 31 -5.76 4.03 -15.13
C LYS A 31 -5.39 2.70 -14.46
N ASN A 32 -4.11 2.34 -14.45
CA ASN A 32 -3.61 1.12 -13.83
C ASN A 32 -3.19 1.33 -12.37
N ILE A 33 -3.31 2.56 -11.84
CA ILE A 33 -3.15 2.86 -10.41
C ILE A 33 -4.54 3.05 -9.81
N ILE A 34 -4.89 2.22 -8.84
CA ILE A 34 -6.19 2.25 -8.15
C ILE A 34 -5.92 2.53 -6.68
N VAL A 35 -6.39 3.66 -6.18
CA VAL A 35 -6.25 4.04 -4.77
C VAL A 35 -7.62 4.32 -4.18
N TRP A 36 -7.87 3.74 -3.00
CA TRP A 36 -9.15 3.89 -2.32
C TRP A 36 -9.12 5.06 -1.32
N ASP A 37 -10.29 5.34 -0.75
CA ASP A 37 -10.56 6.51 0.06
C ASP A 37 -9.61 6.69 1.26
N PHE A 38 -9.28 7.94 1.56
CA PHE A 38 -8.52 8.38 2.73
C PHE A 38 -7.07 7.89 2.81
N THR A 39 -6.55 7.23 1.77
CA THR A 39 -5.12 6.93 1.68
C THR A 39 -4.36 8.21 1.35
N TYR A 40 -3.33 8.51 2.12
CA TYR A 40 -2.52 9.72 1.94
C TYR A 40 -1.03 9.41 1.80
N ILE A 41 -0.32 10.35 1.20
CA ILE A 41 1.15 10.35 1.13
C ILE A 41 1.69 11.66 1.70
N ALA A 42 2.82 11.57 2.41
CA ALA A 42 3.59 12.72 2.89
C ALA A 42 4.50 13.27 1.78
N ASP A 43 3.91 13.57 0.63
CA ASP A 43 4.54 14.19 -0.53
C ASP A 43 3.45 14.95 -1.32
N SER A 44 3.86 15.86 -2.19
CA SER A 44 2.97 16.63 -3.06
C SER A 44 2.56 15.88 -4.34
N GLU A 45 3.20 14.77 -4.65
CA GLU A 45 2.96 13.95 -5.84
C GLU A 45 3.11 12.46 -5.53
N PHE A 46 2.26 11.62 -6.10
CA PHE A 46 2.28 10.18 -5.89
C PHE A 46 2.83 9.39 -7.08
N GLU A 47 2.38 9.71 -8.31
CA GLU A 47 2.67 8.85 -9.48
C GLU A 47 4.16 8.80 -9.84
N SER A 48 4.96 9.81 -9.50
CA SER A 48 6.42 9.79 -9.68
C SER A 48 7.13 8.72 -8.85
N HIS A 49 6.49 8.24 -7.80
CA HIS A 49 6.99 7.15 -6.96
C HIS A 49 6.70 5.74 -7.52
N VAL A 50 5.96 5.66 -8.64
CA VAL A 50 5.63 4.38 -9.29
C VAL A 50 6.49 4.25 -10.54
N THR A 51 7.53 3.42 -10.45
CA THR A 51 8.56 3.29 -11.49
C THR A 51 8.40 2.01 -12.30
N HIS A 52 8.98 1.98 -13.52
CA HIS A 52 8.94 0.83 -14.43
C HIS A 52 7.50 0.35 -14.72
N PHE A 53 6.59 1.31 -14.86
CA PHE A 53 5.18 1.11 -15.03
C PHE A 53 4.70 1.65 -16.38
N TYR A 54 4.23 0.76 -17.24
CA TYR A 54 3.82 1.10 -18.60
C TYR A 54 2.38 0.67 -18.85
N GLU A 55 1.58 1.51 -19.47
CA GLU A 55 0.14 1.27 -19.67
C GLU A 55 -0.19 0.03 -20.52
N TRP A 56 0.73 -0.40 -21.36
CA TRP A 56 0.55 -1.60 -22.19
C TRP A 56 0.81 -2.91 -21.42
N ASN A 57 1.49 -2.84 -20.28
CA ASN A 57 1.62 -3.94 -19.34
C ASN A 57 0.43 -3.88 -18.40
N ASN A 58 -0.45 -4.87 -18.41
CA ASN A 58 -1.73 -4.84 -17.72
C ASN A 58 -1.65 -5.01 -16.20
N ASP A 59 -0.46 -4.98 -15.60
CA ASP A 59 -0.30 -5.02 -14.15
C ASP A 59 -0.84 -3.73 -13.52
N LYS A 60 -1.29 -3.83 -12.26
CA LYS A 60 -1.87 -2.73 -11.52
C LYS A 60 -1.14 -2.52 -10.20
N LEU A 61 -1.12 -1.27 -9.76
CA LEU A 61 -0.88 -0.92 -8.37
C LEU A 61 -2.24 -0.64 -7.71
N ILE A 62 -2.59 -1.45 -6.72
CA ILE A 62 -3.86 -1.33 -6.00
C ILE A 62 -3.55 -0.99 -4.54
N ILE A 63 -4.09 0.11 -4.03
CA ILE A 63 -3.90 0.56 -2.65
C ILE A 63 -5.26 0.74 -1.98
N GLY A 64 -5.44 0.09 -0.85
CA GLY A 64 -6.66 0.11 -0.05
C GLY A 64 -6.96 1.45 0.60
N LYS A 65 -7.91 1.45 1.52
CA LYS A 65 -8.35 2.62 2.27
C LYS A 65 -7.44 2.90 3.46
N PHE A 66 -7.34 4.17 3.85
CA PHE A 66 -6.68 4.63 5.08
C PHE A 66 -5.19 4.30 5.18
N CYS A 67 -4.50 3.98 4.08
CA CYS A 67 -3.06 3.76 4.11
C CYS A 67 -2.30 5.07 4.38
N GLN A 68 -1.21 4.96 5.14
CA GLN A 68 -0.34 6.07 5.50
C GLN A 68 1.01 5.86 4.84
N ILE A 69 1.32 6.66 3.83
CA ILE A 69 2.53 6.52 3.01
C ILE A 69 3.45 7.72 3.28
N TRP A 70 4.69 7.45 3.68
CA TRP A 70 5.68 8.50 3.89
C TRP A 70 6.36 8.90 2.57
N ALA A 71 7.14 9.98 2.61
CA ALA A 71 7.90 10.48 1.49
C ALA A 71 9.00 9.50 1.03
N TRP A 72 9.45 9.67 -0.22
CA TRP A 72 10.56 8.93 -0.84
C TRP A 72 10.34 7.41 -0.88
N ILE A 73 9.12 6.99 -0.96
CA ILE A 73 8.79 5.59 -1.25
C ILE A 73 8.97 5.31 -2.74
N GLU A 74 9.27 4.07 -3.09
CA GLU A 74 9.29 3.62 -4.47
C GLU A 74 8.49 2.32 -4.64
N PHE A 75 7.51 2.33 -5.53
CA PHE A 75 6.83 1.14 -6.03
C PHE A 75 7.46 0.76 -7.36
N ILE A 76 8.26 -0.30 -7.37
CA ILE A 76 8.85 -0.84 -8.60
C ILE A 76 7.84 -1.80 -9.21
N MET A 77 7.46 -1.55 -10.47
CA MET A 77 6.50 -2.38 -11.17
C MET A 77 7.18 -3.40 -12.11
N ASN A 78 6.39 -4.23 -12.74
CA ASN A 78 6.82 -5.43 -13.47
C ASN A 78 7.96 -5.22 -14.48
N TRP A 79 8.03 -4.05 -15.12
CA TRP A 79 8.99 -3.83 -16.21
C TRP A 79 10.43 -3.57 -15.75
N ALA A 80 10.69 -3.57 -14.45
CA ALA A 80 12.06 -3.53 -13.92
C ALA A 80 12.84 -4.86 -14.09
N ASN A 81 12.23 -5.89 -14.69
CA ASN A 81 12.80 -7.23 -14.74
C ASN A 81 13.44 -7.54 -16.10
N HIS A 82 14.52 -8.28 -16.05
CA HIS A 82 15.21 -8.82 -17.21
C HIS A 82 15.00 -10.33 -17.32
N GLN A 83 15.21 -10.88 -18.51
CA GLN A 83 15.22 -12.33 -18.71
C GLN A 83 16.37 -12.95 -17.89
N MET A 84 16.04 -13.74 -16.87
CA MET A 84 17.03 -14.33 -15.96
C MET A 84 17.46 -15.74 -16.34
N ASN A 85 16.73 -16.41 -17.24
CA ASN A 85 17.03 -17.76 -17.73
C ASN A 85 17.89 -17.78 -19.01
N ALA A 86 18.45 -16.65 -19.40
CA ALA A 86 19.41 -16.51 -20.49
C ALA A 86 20.85 -16.44 -19.97
N VAL A 87 21.84 -16.67 -20.84
CA VAL A 87 23.27 -16.56 -20.50
C VAL A 87 23.64 -15.11 -20.15
N SER A 88 23.02 -14.14 -20.82
CA SER A 88 23.19 -12.72 -20.54
C SER A 88 21.85 -12.11 -20.18
N THR A 89 21.85 -11.29 -19.13
CA THR A 89 20.69 -10.46 -18.77
C THR A 89 20.64 -9.15 -19.54
N PHE A 90 21.64 -8.86 -20.39
CA PHE A 90 21.68 -7.62 -21.15
C PHE A 90 20.55 -7.58 -22.19
N PRO A 91 19.72 -6.52 -22.19
CA PRO A 91 18.52 -6.46 -23.03
C PRO A 91 18.83 -5.95 -24.43
N PHE A 92 19.55 -6.74 -25.22
CA PHE A 92 19.94 -6.39 -26.57
C PHE A 92 18.76 -5.90 -27.45
N TYR A 93 17.58 -6.43 -27.21
CA TYR A 93 16.36 -6.11 -27.97
C TYR A 93 15.77 -4.72 -27.68
N THR A 94 16.19 -4.06 -26.62
CA THR A 94 15.71 -2.71 -26.25
C THR A 94 16.66 -1.61 -26.67
N LEU A 95 17.89 -1.95 -27.02
CA LEU A 95 18.91 -0.99 -27.35
C LEU A 95 19.14 -0.93 -28.84
N GLU A 96 19.45 0.26 -29.36
CA GLU A 96 19.70 0.47 -30.78
C GLU A 96 20.90 -0.33 -31.27
N TRP A 97 20.87 -0.68 -32.58
CA TRP A 97 21.96 -1.32 -33.33
C TRP A 97 22.22 -2.80 -33.04
N TRP A 98 21.40 -3.44 -32.20
CA TRP A 98 21.53 -4.89 -31.98
C TRP A 98 20.40 -5.63 -32.71
N GLU A 99 20.78 -6.61 -33.53
CA GLU A 99 19.82 -7.47 -34.25
C GLU A 99 19.33 -8.58 -33.34
N GLN A 100 18.30 -8.30 -32.57
CA GLN A 100 17.68 -9.33 -31.72
C GLN A 100 16.15 -9.19 -31.65
N THR A 101 15.48 -10.32 -31.77
CA THR A 101 14.06 -10.43 -31.51
C THR A 101 13.80 -10.33 -30.00
N PRO A 102 12.84 -9.52 -29.53
CA PRO A 102 12.45 -9.50 -28.12
C PRO A 102 12.08 -10.90 -27.61
N PRO A 103 12.38 -11.23 -26.34
CA PRO A 103 11.92 -12.46 -25.72
C PRO A 103 10.40 -12.53 -25.74
N SER A 104 9.84 -13.73 -25.69
CA SER A 104 8.40 -13.87 -25.49
C SER A 104 8.01 -13.37 -24.09
N MET A 105 6.76 -12.95 -23.91
CA MET A 105 6.27 -12.54 -22.59
C MET A 105 6.40 -13.64 -21.52
N ASN A 106 6.45 -14.91 -21.95
CA ASN A 106 6.65 -16.06 -21.07
C ASN A 106 8.10 -16.20 -20.58
N ASP A 107 9.05 -15.60 -21.27
CA ASP A 107 10.47 -15.60 -20.88
C ASP A 107 10.82 -14.48 -19.91
N LEU A 108 9.94 -13.50 -19.77
CA LEU A 108 10.08 -12.43 -18.80
C LEU A 108 9.39 -12.82 -17.47
N PRO A 109 9.99 -12.53 -16.32
CA PRO A 109 9.39 -12.86 -15.03
C PRO A 109 8.26 -11.88 -14.65
N LEU A 110 7.31 -11.70 -15.55
CA LEU A 110 6.12 -10.86 -15.33
C LEU A 110 5.07 -11.68 -14.57
N LYS A 111 4.47 -11.07 -13.57
CA LYS A 111 3.46 -11.72 -12.72
C LYS A 111 2.23 -10.81 -12.59
N TRP A 112 1.59 -10.86 -11.43
CA TRP A 112 0.34 -10.17 -11.12
C TRP A 112 0.54 -8.76 -10.57
N ASP A 113 -0.55 -8.18 -10.08
CA ASP A 113 -0.62 -6.85 -9.50
C ASP A 113 0.20 -6.72 -8.20
N THR A 114 0.60 -5.51 -7.87
CA THR A 114 1.09 -5.14 -6.54
C THR A 114 -0.09 -4.60 -5.73
N VAL A 115 -0.36 -5.20 -4.55
CA VAL A 115 -1.55 -4.90 -3.77
C VAL A 115 -1.18 -4.51 -2.34
N ILE A 116 -1.55 -3.31 -1.95
CA ILE A 116 -1.48 -2.82 -0.58
C ILE A 116 -2.91 -2.79 -0.05
N TRP A 117 -3.20 -3.53 1.01
CA TRP A 117 -4.53 -3.57 1.60
C TRP A 117 -4.78 -2.38 2.52
N ASN A 118 -5.80 -2.45 3.36
CA ASN A 118 -6.28 -1.30 4.13
C ASN A 118 -5.43 -1.00 5.37
N ASP A 119 -5.35 0.27 5.74
CA ASP A 119 -4.68 0.78 6.95
C ASP A 119 -3.22 0.31 7.10
N VAL A 120 -2.51 0.24 5.98
CA VAL A 120 -1.09 -0.10 5.95
C VAL A 120 -0.27 1.16 6.17
N TRP A 121 0.69 1.10 7.09
CA TRP A 121 1.66 2.17 7.29
C TRP A 121 3.00 1.82 6.62
N ILE A 122 3.41 2.69 5.68
CA ILE A 122 4.68 2.53 4.94
C ILE A 122 5.60 3.68 5.31
N GLY A 123 6.70 3.33 5.99
CA GLY A 123 7.73 4.27 6.41
C GLY A 123 8.54 4.83 5.25
N GLN A 124 9.15 6.00 5.47
CA GLN A 124 9.91 6.73 4.45
C GLN A 124 11.03 5.89 3.82
N ASN A 125 11.38 6.22 2.58
CA ASN A 125 12.49 5.61 1.84
C ASN A 125 12.35 4.07 1.75
N THR A 126 11.13 3.57 1.63
CA THR A 126 10.82 2.15 1.45
C THR A 126 10.72 1.84 -0.04
N THR A 127 11.34 0.75 -0.48
CA THR A 127 11.17 0.20 -1.83
C THR A 127 10.27 -1.03 -1.78
N ILE A 128 9.22 -1.05 -2.59
CA ILE A 128 8.32 -2.19 -2.76
C ILE A 128 8.60 -2.82 -4.11
N LEU A 129 9.03 -4.08 -4.10
CA LEU A 129 9.32 -4.83 -5.31
C LEU A 129 8.01 -5.27 -6.01
N PRO A 130 8.07 -5.63 -7.30
CA PRO A 130 6.89 -6.07 -8.04
C PRO A 130 6.16 -7.26 -7.39
N TRP A 131 4.83 -7.34 -7.58
CA TRP A 131 3.95 -8.47 -7.21
C TRP A 131 3.73 -8.68 -5.72
N ILE A 132 4.13 -7.74 -4.89
CA ILE A 132 4.03 -7.86 -3.44
C ILE A 132 2.61 -7.59 -2.99
N HIS A 133 2.12 -8.42 -2.07
CA HIS A 133 0.90 -8.18 -1.30
C HIS A 133 1.26 -7.78 0.14
N ILE A 134 0.83 -6.59 0.53
CA ILE A 134 0.93 -6.12 1.92
C ILE A 134 -0.48 -6.10 2.49
N TRP A 135 -0.74 -7.00 3.43
CA TRP A 135 -2.07 -7.20 3.98
C TRP A 135 -2.45 -6.15 5.02
N ASN A 136 -3.74 -6.13 5.38
CA ASN A 136 -4.33 -5.14 6.28
C ASN A 136 -3.46 -4.87 7.51
N TRP A 137 -3.32 -3.58 7.86
CA TRP A 137 -2.67 -3.12 9.10
C TRP A 137 -1.22 -3.55 9.29
N ALA A 138 -0.56 -3.95 8.23
CA ALA A 138 0.88 -4.16 8.26
C ALA A 138 1.61 -2.83 8.47
N ILE A 139 2.78 -2.90 9.06
CA ILE A 139 3.69 -1.76 9.23
C ILE A 139 5.02 -2.11 8.56
N ILE A 140 5.43 -1.27 7.63
CA ILE A 140 6.72 -1.35 6.98
C ILE A 140 7.60 -0.23 7.55
N TRP A 141 8.66 -0.58 8.25
CA TRP A 141 9.57 0.43 8.78
C TRP A 141 10.36 1.12 7.67
N ALA A 142 10.78 2.34 7.96
CA ALA A 142 11.58 3.14 7.04
C ALA A 142 12.85 2.41 6.56
N ASN A 143 13.32 2.76 5.36
CA ASN A 143 14.50 2.18 4.70
C ASN A 143 14.41 0.66 4.47
N SER A 144 13.21 0.12 4.31
CA SER A 144 12.99 -1.30 4.05
C SER A 144 12.90 -1.60 2.55
N VAL A 145 13.34 -2.80 2.14
CA VAL A 145 13.07 -3.33 0.81
C VAL A 145 12.12 -4.52 0.93
N VAL A 146 10.86 -4.28 0.52
CA VAL A 146 9.79 -5.28 0.60
C VAL A 146 9.90 -6.21 -0.59
N SER A 147 10.47 -7.39 -0.36
CA SER A 147 10.79 -8.40 -1.39
C SER A 147 9.90 -9.64 -1.33
N LYS A 148 8.94 -9.69 -0.43
CA LYS A 148 7.94 -10.76 -0.26
C LYS A 148 6.69 -10.23 0.41
N ASP A 149 5.61 -10.98 0.34
CA ASP A 149 4.34 -10.64 0.95
C ASP A 149 4.47 -10.39 2.47
N VAL A 150 3.66 -9.48 2.96
CA VAL A 150 3.62 -9.11 4.39
C VAL A 150 2.24 -9.45 4.95
N GLU A 151 2.23 -10.38 5.89
CA GLU A 151 1.03 -10.86 6.58
C GLU A 151 0.27 -9.74 7.31
N PRO A 152 -1.05 -9.89 7.53
CA PRO A 152 -1.84 -8.92 8.28
C PRO A 152 -1.24 -8.65 9.67
N TYR A 153 -1.33 -7.39 10.11
CA TYR A 153 -0.89 -6.95 11.45
C TYR A 153 0.58 -7.24 11.76
N THR A 154 1.42 -7.37 10.73
CA THR A 154 2.83 -7.70 10.89
C THR A 154 3.68 -6.45 10.75
N ILE A 155 4.64 -6.27 11.65
CA ILE A 155 5.68 -5.26 11.54
C ILE A 155 6.90 -5.90 10.89
N VAL A 156 7.37 -5.30 9.79
CA VAL A 156 8.57 -5.73 9.07
C VAL A 156 9.57 -4.60 8.92
N ALA A 157 10.84 -4.94 8.79
CA ALA A 157 11.92 -3.98 8.60
C ALA A 157 13.09 -4.59 7.81
N TRP A 158 14.01 -3.74 7.36
CA TRP A 158 15.31 -4.02 6.75
C TRP A 158 15.29 -4.37 5.25
N ASN A 159 16.49 -4.61 4.74
CA ASN A 159 16.75 -5.08 3.36
C ASN A 159 17.58 -6.37 3.40
N PRO A 160 17.05 -7.52 2.92
CA PRO A 160 15.61 -7.76 2.63
C PRO A 160 14.76 -7.75 3.91
N ILE A 161 13.44 -7.53 3.76
CA ILE A 161 12.56 -7.47 4.92
C ILE A 161 12.61 -8.74 5.78
N LYS A 162 12.54 -8.51 7.10
CA LYS A 162 12.33 -9.55 8.12
C LYS A 162 11.16 -9.16 9.01
N VAL A 163 10.44 -10.16 9.47
CA VAL A 163 9.37 -9.96 10.47
C VAL A 163 10.00 -9.58 11.80
N ILE A 164 9.56 -8.49 12.38
CA ILE A 164 9.91 -8.06 13.73
C ILE A 164 8.98 -8.72 14.74
N ARG A 165 7.66 -8.50 14.57
CA ARG A 165 6.61 -9.08 15.40
C ARG A 165 5.23 -8.86 14.80
N LYS A 166 4.23 -9.55 15.32
CA LYS A 166 2.82 -9.14 15.16
C LYS A 166 2.52 -7.91 16.00
N ARG A 167 1.56 -7.09 15.57
CA ARG A 167 1.09 -5.91 16.33
C ARG A 167 0.32 -6.31 17.59
N PHE A 168 -0.52 -7.33 17.46
CA PHE A 168 -1.48 -7.80 18.47
C PHE A 168 -1.42 -9.30 18.59
N ASP A 169 -2.09 -9.85 19.60
CA ASP A 169 -2.33 -11.29 19.71
C ASP A 169 -3.34 -11.78 18.65
N ASN A 170 -3.39 -13.09 18.48
CA ASN A 170 -4.22 -13.71 17.43
C ASN A 170 -5.72 -13.43 17.64
N GLU A 171 -6.20 -13.40 18.88
CA GLU A 171 -7.61 -13.14 19.17
C GLU A 171 -8.04 -11.75 18.67
N LEU A 172 -7.26 -10.73 19.00
CA LEU A 172 -7.56 -9.38 18.55
C LEU A 172 -7.45 -9.24 17.03
N ILE A 173 -6.46 -9.87 16.41
CA ILE A 173 -6.31 -9.89 14.95
C ILE A 173 -7.54 -10.48 14.28
N GLU A 174 -8.03 -11.66 14.76
CA GLU A 174 -9.23 -12.30 14.20
C GLU A 174 -10.50 -11.44 14.36
N LEU A 175 -10.63 -10.75 15.49
CA LEU A 175 -11.75 -9.84 15.73
C LEU A 175 -11.71 -8.65 14.77
N LEU A 176 -10.55 -8.04 14.60
CA LEU A 176 -10.37 -6.88 13.74
C LEU A 176 -10.56 -7.22 12.26
N GLU A 177 -10.10 -8.39 11.79
CA GLU A 177 -10.34 -8.88 10.43
C GLU A 177 -11.83 -9.13 10.14
N LYS A 178 -12.62 -9.49 11.15
CA LYS A 178 -14.08 -9.61 11.02
C LYS A 178 -14.76 -8.26 11.08
N PHE A 179 -14.27 -7.34 11.91
CA PHE A 179 -14.87 -6.04 12.17
C PHE A 179 -14.78 -5.07 11.00
N LYS A 180 -13.69 -5.10 10.25
CA LYS A 180 -13.45 -4.33 9.01
C LYS A 180 -13.91 -2.89 9.10
N TRP A 181 -13.42 -2.14 10.07
CA TRP A 181 -13.87 -0.77 10.36
C TRP A 181 -13.76 0.17 9.14
N TRP A 182 -12.78 -0.07 8.25
CA TRP A 182 -12.57 0.72 7.02
C TRP A 182 -13.70 0.60 5.99
N ASP A 183 -14.60 -0.37 6.13
CA ASP A 183 -15.77 -0.56 5.26
C ASP A 183 -17.04 0.08 5.82
N LYS A 184 -16.98 0.69 7.00
CA LYS A 184 -18.09 1.37 7.64
C LYS A 184 -18.28 2.78 7.08
N SER A 185 -19.48 3.33 7.28
CA SER A 185 -19.78 4.72 6.92
C SER A 185 -18.95 5.70 7.77
N ILE A 186 -18.82 6.94 7.28
CA ILE A 186 -18.08 7.99 7.99
C ILE A 186 -18.66 8.24 9.39
N ASP A 187 -19.98 8.22 9.54
CA ASP A 187 -20.64 8.42 10.83
C ASP A 187 -20.34 7.27 11.81
N GLU A 188 -20.36 6.03 11.33
CA GLU A 188 -19.94 4.87 12.13
C GLU A 188 -18.46 4.99 12.52
N ILE A 189 -17.57 5.31 11.58
CA ILE A 189 -16.14 5.50 11.85
C ILE A 189 -15.95 6.59 12.92
N ASN A 190 -16.63 7.73 12.80
CA ASN A 190 -16.56 8.79 13.80
C ASN A 190 -16.95 8.30 15.20
N SER A 191 -17.96 7.45 15.31
CA SER A 191 -18.38 6.85 16.58
C SER A 191 -17.37 5.85 17.13
N LEU A 192 -16.57 5.22 16.25
CA LEU A 192 -15.57 4.21 16.57
C LEU A 192 -14.18 4.78 16.91
N ILE A 193 -13.92 6.06 16.62
CA ILE A 193 -12.62 6.69 16.88
C ILE A 193 -12.10 6.41 18.30
N PRO A 194 -12.91 6.52 19.37
CA PRO A 194 -12.43 6.22 20.72
C PRO A 194 -11.92 4.78 20.90
N ILE A 195 -12.51 3.81 20.20
CA ILE A 195 -12.10 2.40 20.22
C ILE A 195 -10.85 2.22 19.36
N LEU A 196 -10.85 2.79 18.14
CA LEU A 196 -9.77 2.66 17.17
C LEU A 196 -8.45 3.31 17.63
N THR A 197 -8.53 4.30 18.53
CA THR A 197 -7.37 5.02 19.06
C THR A 197 -7.00 4.62 20.51
N SER A 198 -7.70 3.65 21.08
CA SER A 198 -7.44 3.19 22.44
C SER A 198 -6.18 2.31 22.51
N SER A 199 -5.41 2.51 23.58
CA SER A 199 -4.29 1.62 23.94
C SER A 199 -4.71 0.50 24.91
N ASP A 200 -5.93 0.54 25.45
CA ASP A 200 -6.50 -0.55 26.28
C ASP A 200 -7.08 -1.65 25.38
N LEU A 201 -6.21 -2.58 24.98
CA LEU A 201 -6.57 -3.62 24.01
C LEU A 201 -7.61 -4.61 24.56
N GLU A 202 -7.70 -4.82 25.86
CA GLU A 202 -8.74 -5.67 26.46
C GLU A 202 -10.13 -5.01 26.36
N SER A 203 -10.20 -3.71 26.65
CA SER A 203 -11.42 -2.94 26.41
C SER A 203 -11.82 -2.96 24.93
N VAL A 204 -10.87 -2.77 24.03
CA VAL A 204 -11.09 -2.84 22.57
C VAL A 204 -11.68 -4.20 22.16
N LYS A 205 -11.10 -5.33 22.61
CA LYS A 205 -11.62 -6.67 22.31
C LYS A 205 -13.09 -6.82 22.76
N ASN A 206 -13.38 -6.39 23.97
CA ASN A 206 -14.73 -6.51 24.53
C ASN A 206 -15.76 -5.69 23.75
N GLU A 207 -15.42 -4.46 23.37
CA GLU A 207 -16.30 -3.59 22.57
C GLU A 207 -16.51 -4.14 21.15
N ILE A 208 -15.44 -4.61 20.48
CA ILE A 208 -15.57 -5.20 19.13
C ILE A 208 -16.43 -6.47 19.19
N LYS A 209 -16.27 -7.34 20.21
CA LYS A 209 -17.14 -8.52 20.40
C LYS A 209 -18.61 -8.13 20.53
N LYS A 210 -18.93 -7.08 21.28
CA LYS A 210 -20.31 -6.57 21.39
C LYS A 210 -20.86 -6.09 20.05
N LEU A 211 -20.06 -5.31 19.32
CA LEU A 211 -20.44 -4.76 18.02
C LEU A 211 -20.60 -5.83 16.92
N LEU A 212 -19.87 -6.93 17.00
CA LEU A 212 -20.00 -8.05 16.06
C LEU A 212 -21.23 -8.93 16.36
N ASN A 213 -21.79 -8.86 17.59
CA ASN A 213 -22.94 -9.65 18.03
C ASN A 213 -24.26 -8.84 18.01
N SER A 214 -24.20 -7.53 17.73
CA SER A 214 -25.38 -6.66 17.60
C SER A 214 -25.90 -6.62 16.16
#